data_dfdc4c002404d22c3db637b212c78b1f
#
_entry.id   dfdc4c002404d22c3db637b212c78b1f
#
_cell.length_a   1.000
_cell.length_b   1.000
_cell.length_c   1.000
_cell.angle_alpha   90.00
_cell.angle_beta   90.00
_cell.angle_gamma   90.00
#
_symmetry.space_group_name_H-M   'P 1'
#
loop_
_entity.id
_entity.type
_entity.pdbx_description
1 polymer ?
#
loop_
_entity_poly.entity_id
_entity_poly.type
_entity_poly.pdbx_seq_one_letter_code
_entity_poly.pdbx_strand_id
1 'polypeptide(L)'
;MSANIMKYSLKLFFAGLSSLILLSCAKPGFVTVENGQFVRDGKPFTYIGTNFWYGPILASEGRGGDIDRLTRELDYLQAAGLRNLRVLVGADGADGVFSRVEPTLQTAPGVYNDTLLVGLDRFLVELGKRDMQAVLYLNNSWEWSGGYGQYLEWATGEKALIPLEAGYWPFMQQMRKFQTSAESQELFYNHVKAIVGRTNSITGKAYADDPAIFAWQIGNEPRCFSDDPAVRDGFIGWMTQTARIIKEIDRNHLLSTGNEGLMGSENDPDLLRRINSIPGVDYMTIHIWPYNWTWADPADLEGTVNDAIDRTEEYIIGHAKMARELGHPLVCEEFGFPRDGFSPQRTATTRARDRYYKYVFSQVGVNLQGANFWGWSGFAQPLHEQWQSGDPYAGDPAQEAQGLNGVYVTDTTLDLIVNAINNSHNYNN
;
A
#
# COMPACT_ATOMS: atom_id res chain seq x y z
N MET A 1 -75.72 51.70 7.97
CA MET A 1 -74.84 51.57 6.82
C MET A 1 -73.65 50.70 7.21
N SER A 2 -73.65 49.53 6.65
CA SER A 2 -72.74 48.41 7.08
C SER A 2 -71.41 48.49 6.36
N ALA A 3 -70.28 48.44 7.07
CA ALA A 3 -68.95 48.34 6.52
C ALA A 3 -68.43 46.89 6.73
N ASN A 4 -68.28 46.16 5.62
CA ASN A 4 -67.73 44.81 5.59
C ASN A 4 -66.23 44.87 5.78
N ILE A 5 -65.71 44.21 6.81
CA ILE A 5 -64.27 43.96 7.06
C ILE A 5 -63.96 42.57 6.48
N MET A 6 -63.16 42.55 5.42
CA MET A 6 -62.68 41.34 4.76
C MET A 6 -61.45 40.84 5.49
N LYS A 7 -61.52 39.67 6.16
CA LYS A 7 -60.37 39.00 6.85
C LYS A 7 -59.59 38.22 5.81
N TYR A 8 -58.34 38.63 5.60
CA TYR A 8 -57.36 37.81 4.87
C TYR A 8 -56.66 36.83 5.83
N SER A 9 -56.90 35.54 5.61
CA SER A 9 -56.18 34.45 6.29
C SER A 9 -54.86 34.17 5.56
N LEU A 10 -53.77 34.50 6.19
CA LEU A 10 -52.43 34.17 5.72
C LEU A 10 -52.11 32.69 6.11
N LYS A 11 -52.16 31.80 5.10
CA LYS A 11 -51.69 30.41 5.29
C LYS A 11 -50.16 30.39 5.11
N LEU A 12 -49.42 30.25 6.20
CA LEU A 12 -48.01 29.90 6.18
C LEU A 12 -47.87 28.45 5.74
N PHE A 13 -47.28 28.25 4.57
CA PHE A 13 -46.78 26.96 4.10
C PHE A 13 -45.41 26.73 4.71
N PHE A 14 -45.32 25.88 5.73
CA PHE A 14 -44.06 25.32 6.19
C PHE A 14 -43.66 24.20 5.19
N ALA A 15 -42.75 24.51 4.28
CA ALA A 15 -42.05 23.49 3.49
C ALA A 15 -40.96 22.89 4.39
N GLY A 16 -41.27 21.80 5.04
CA GLY A 16 -40.28 20.99 5.74
C GLY A 16 -39.33 20.35 4.74
N LEU A 17 -38.11 20.88 4.65
CA LEU A 17 -37.01 20.26 3.92
C LEU A 17 -36.56 19.06 4.76
N SER A 18 -37.13 17.88 4.50
CA SER A 18 -36.63 16.62 5.03
C SER A 18 -35.34 16.29 4.30
N SER A 19 -34.21 16.71 4.85
CA SER A 19 -32.91 16.19 4.47
C SER A 19 -32.91 14.69 4.79
N LEU A 20 -33.11 13.85 3.76
CA LEU A 20 -32.78 12.43 3.84
C LEU A 20 -31.25 12.33 4.03
N ILE A 21 -30.83 12.22 5.27
CA ILE A 21 -29.51 11.71 5.60
C ILE A 21 -29.53 10.25 5.18
N LEU A 22 -28.99 9.95 3.99
CA LEU A 22 -28.59 8.60 3.61
C LEU A 22 -27.49 8.21 4.58
N LEU A 23 -27.85 7.65 5.73
CA LEU A 23 -26.91 6.91 6.54
C LEU A 23 -26.44 5.75 5.67
N SER A 24 -25.24 5.90 5.10
CA SER A 24 -24.50 4.76 4.59
C SER A 24 -24.32 3.80 5.77
N CYS A 25 -25.09 2.71 5.81
CA CYS A 25 -24.87 1.63 6.76
C CYS A 25 -23.59 0.90 6.35
N ALA A 26 -22.43 1.46 6.71
CA ALA A 26 -21.17 0.74 6.63
C ALA A 26 -21.32 -0.54 7.46
N LYS A 27 -20.87 -1.67 6.90
CA LYS A 27 -20.81 -2.92 7.67
C LYS A 27 -19.83 -2.73 8.84
N PRO A 28 -20.10 -3.25 10.04
CA PRO A 28 -19.18 -3.12 11.17
C PRO A 28 -17.78 -3.63 10.83
N GLY A 29 -16.75 -2.87 11.25
CA GLY A 29 -15.35 -3.20 11.05
C GLY A 29 -14.77 -2.77 9.69
N PHE A 30 -15.60 -2.41 8.71
CA PHE A 30 -15.11 -1.88 7.43
C PHE A 30 -14.79 -0.39 7.54
N VAL A 31 -13.78 0.04 6.78
CA VAL A 31 -13.42 1.45 6.67
C VAL A 31 -14.09 2.05 5.46
N THR A 32 -14.61 3.27 5.61
CA THR A 32 -15.21 4.07 4.54
C THR A 32 -14.47 5.39 4.39
N VAL A 33 -14.79 6.14 3.34
CA VAL A 33 -14.32 7.52 3.15
C VAL A 33 -15.51 8.46 3.26
N GLU A 34 -15.41 9.42 4.18
CA GLU A 34 -16.41 10.47 4.37
C GLU A 34 -15.69 11.83 4.48
N ASN A 35 -16.06 12.78 3.62
CA ASN A 35 -15.47 14.13 3.60
C ASN A 35 -13.92 14.14 3.51
N GLY A 36 -13.34 13.23 2.73
CA GLY A 36 -11.90 13.12 2.55
C GLY A 36 -11.14 12.53 3.75
N GLN A 37 -11.83 11.85 4.65
CA GLN A 37 -11.26 11.18 5.82
C GLN A 37 -11.68 9.72 5.87
N PHE A 38 -10.83 8.87 6.42
CA PHE A 38 -11.24 7.52 6.78
C PHE A 38 -12.19 7.54 7.98
N VAL A 39 -13.22 6.69 7.90
CA VAL A 39 -14.20 6.48 8.98
C VAL A 39 -14.31 4.98 9.23
N ARG A 40 -14.19 4.57 10.50
CA ARG A 40 -14.41 3.19 10.93
C ARG A 40 -15.41 3.19 12.08
N ASP A 41 -16.47 2.38 11.97
CA ASP A 41 -17.54 2.29 12.97
C ASP A 41 -18.14 3.69 13.35
N GLY A 42 -18.28 4.55 12.32
CA GLY A 42 -18.84 5.91 12.46
C GLY A 42 -17.92 6.95 13.10
N LYS A 43 -16.63 6.64 13.27
CA LYS A 43 -15.64 7.57 13.85
C LYS A 43 -14.52 7.87 12.85
N PRO A 44 -14.02 9.13 12.80
CA PRO A 44 -12.80 9.44 12.07
C PRO A 44 -11.64 8.54 12.55
N PHE A 45 -10.82 8.13 11.60
CA PHE A 45 -9.78 7.15 11.82
C PHE A 45 -8.50 7.55 11.11
N THR A 46 -7.39 7.54 11.83
CA THR A 46 -6.03 7.69 11.31
C THR A 46 -5.15 6.59 11.87
N TYR A 47 -4.07 6.25 11.17
CA TYR A 47 -3.21 5.17 11.61
C TYR A 47 -1.73 5.37 11.30
N ILE A 48 -0.88 4.72 12.10
CA ILE A 48 0.49 4.38 11.79
C ILE A 48 0.56 2.87 11.60
N GLY A 49 1.12 2.44 10.49
CA GLY A 49 1.25 1.05 10.10
C GLY A 49 2.64 0.73 9.56
N THR A 50 2.79 -0.43 8.98
CA THR A 50 4.06 -0.87 8.39
C THR A 50 3.85 -1.71 7.13
N ASN A 51 4.88 -1.78 6.30
CA ASN A 51 4.98 -2.77 5.23
C ASN A 51 5.43 -4.11 5.84
N PHE A 52 4.57 -5.13 5.76
CA PHE A 52 4.83 -6.51 6.15
C PHE A 52 4.58 -7.41 4.94
N TRP A 53 5.26 -7.06 3.85
CA TRP A 53 5.01 -7.59 2.51
C TRP A 53 5.08 -9.13 2.43
N TYR A 54 5.92 -9.77 3.26
CA TYR A 54 6.12 -11.22 3.29
C TYR A 54 5.21 -11.97 4.28
N GLY A 55 4.26 -11.30 4.90
CA GLY A 55 3.35 -11.90 5.91
C GLY A 55 2.66 -13.17 5.47
N PRO A 56 2.07 -13.27 4.27
CA PRO A 56 1.46 -14.49 3.76
C PRO A 56 2.44 -15.66 3.59
N ILE A 57 3.72 -15.39 3.28
CA ILE A 57 4.76 -16.43 3.21
C ILE A 57 5.01 -17.00 4.59
N LEU A 58 5.18 -16.17 5.63
CA LEU A 58 5.34 -16.65 7.01
C LEU A 58 4.12 -17.45 7.50
N ALA A 59 2.92 -17.09 7.05
CA ALA A 59 1.68 -17.78 7.41
C ALA A 59 1.49 -19.12 6.71
N SER A 60 2.31 -19.45 5.72
CA SER A 60 2.22 -20.70 4.96
C SER A 60 2.88 -21.85 5.68
N GLU A 61 2.50 -23.08 5.30
CA GLU A 61 3.17 -24.32 5.75
C GLU A 61 4.29 -24.75 4.79
N GLY A 62 4.57 -23.90 3.77
CA GLY A 62 5.58 -24.16 2.75
C GLY A 62 6.94 -23.56 3.08
N ARG A 63 7.79 -23.52 2.05
CA ARG A 63 9.11 -22.89 2.12
C ARG A 63 8.98 -21.41 2.51
N GLY A 64 9.78 -20.97 3.47
CA GLY A 64 9.75 -19.61 4.03
C GLY A 64 8.65 -19.41 5.10
N GLY A 65 7.79 -20.42 5.37
CA GLY A 65 6.78 -20.36 6.40
C GLY A 65 7.38 -20.50 7.80
N ASP A 66 6.84 -19.69 8.73
CA ASP A 66 7.16 -19.72 10.16
C ASP A 66 5.98 -19.14 10.95
N ILE A 67 5.00 -19.99 11.23
CA ILE A 67 3.73 -19.59 11.88
C ILE A 67 3.97 -19.11 13.31
N ASP A 68 4.93 -19.68 14.01
CA ASP A 68 5.26 -19.28 15.38
C ASP A 68 5.89 -17.88 15.39
N ARG A 69 6.76 -17.59 14.43
CA ARG A 69 7.29 -16.24 14.21
C ARG A 69 6.18 -15.29 13.84
N LEU A 70 5.31 -15.63 12.87
CA LEU A 70 4.18 -14.79 12.48
C LEU A 70 3.33 -14.41 13.69
N THR A 71 2.95 -15.37 14.50
CA THR A 71 2.12 -15.13 15.70
C THR A 71 2.81 -14.14 16.64
N ARG A 72 4.09 -14.34 16.94
CA ARG A 72 4.89 -13.45 17.79
C ARG A 72 5.02 -12.04 17.21
N GLU A 73 5.23 -11.93 15.88
CA GLU A 73 5.31 -10.63 15.18
C GLU A 73 3.98 -9.87 15.29
N LEU A 74 2.86 -10.54 15.01
CA LEU A 74 1.54 -9.92 15.06
C LEU A 74 1.11 -9.55 16.49
N ASP A 75 1.40 -10.38 17.49
CA ASP A 75 1.14 -10.05 18.89
C ASP A 75 1.93 -8.81 19.32
N TYR A 76 3.18 -8.72 18.90
CA TYR A 76 4.02 -7.54 19.18
C TYR A 76 3.50 -6.27 18.50
N LEU A 77 3.18 -6.36 17.19
CA LEU A 77 2.62 -5.23 16.43
C LEU A 77 1.30 -4.75 17.03
N GLN A 78 0.41 -5.68 17.41
CA GLN A 78 -0.86 -5.35 18.08
C GLN A 78 -0.62 -4.60 19.39
N ALA A 79 0.28 -5.11 20.25
CA ALA A 79 0.61 -4.50 21.53
C ALA A 79 1.26 -3.11 21.37
N ALA A 80 2.04 -2.91 20.29
CA ALA A 80 2.63 -1.64 19.91
C ALA A 80 1.61 -0.65 19.31
N GLY A 81 0.37 -1.08 19.00
CA GLY A 81 -0.66 -0.27 18.37
C GLY A 81 -0.59 -0.16 16.85
N LEU A 82 0.31 -0.91 16.21
CA LEU A 82 0.46 -1.02 14.76
C LEU A 82 -0.60 -2.00 14.22
N ARG A 83 -1.67 -1.48 13.64
CA ARG A 83 -2.84 -2.30 13.25
C ARG A 83 -3.12 -2.32 11.75
N ASN A 84 -2.38 -1.55 10.96
CA ASN A 84 -2.48 -1.55 9.51
C ASN A 84 -1.18 -2.09 8.90
N LEU A 85 -1.30 -3.12 8.07
CA LEU A 85 -0.17 -3.77 7.42
C LEU A 85 -0.35 -3.70 5.91
N ARG A 86 0.67 -3.21 5.19
CA ARG A 86 0.68 -3.27 3.73
C ARG A 86 1.41 -4.53 3.27
N VAL A 87 0.78 -5.31 2.39
CA VAL A 87 1.11 -6.72 2.18
C VAL A 87 1.09 -7.06 0.68
N LEU A 88 2.13 -7.75 0.22
CA LEU A 88 2.16 -8.38 -1.10
C LEU A 88 1.25 -9.62 -1.09
N VAL A 89 0.29 -9.68 -2.01
CA VAL A 89 -0.55 -10.87 -2.19
C VAL A 89 0.32 -12.10 -2.51
N GLY A 90 1.31 -11.92 -3.38
CA GLY A 90 2.33 -12.89 -3.72
C GLY A 90 3.10 -12.49 -4.97
N ALA A 91 4.20 -13.19 -5.23
CA ALA A 91 5.01 -12.98 -6.41
C ALA A 91 4.54 -13.84 -7.59
N ASP A 92 4.87 -13.39 -8.80
CA ASP A 92 4.55 -14.02 -10.07
C ASP A 92 5.80 -14.60 -10.74
N GLY A 93 5.68 -15.75 -11.40
CA GLY A 93 6.72 -16.39 -12.23
C GLY A 93 7.34 -17.61 -11.58
N ALA A 94 8.51 -18.01 -12.08
CA ALA A 94 9.25 -19.16 -11.57
C ALA A 94 10.02 -18.80 -10.30
N ASP A 95 10.18 -19.77 -9.40
CA ASP A 95 11.14 -19.69 -8.29
C ASP A 95 12.59 -19.70 -8.79
N GLY A 96 13.52 -19.20 -7.97
CA GLY A 96 14.96 -19.19 -8.25
C GLY A 96 15.40 -18.11 -9.24
N VAL A 97 14.56 -17.14 -9.55
CA VAL A 97 14.96 -15.96 -10.33
C VAL A 97 15.72 -15.00 -9.42
N PHE A 98 16.87 -14.53 -9.87
CA PHE A 98 17.73 -13.64 -9.12
C PHE A 98 16.95 -12.40 -8.60
N SER A 99 17.18 -12.03 -7.37
CA SER A 99 16.55 -10.90 -6.65
C SER A 99 15.01 -10.93 -6.54
N ARG A 100 14.35 -12.03 -6.92
CA ARG A 100 12.89 -12.17 -6.84
C ARG A 100 12.45 -12.86 -5.55
N VAL A 101 11.32 -12.43 -5.04
CA VAL A 101 10.63 -13.08 -3.91
C VAL A 101 10.20 -14.50 -4.30
N GLU A 102 10.47 -15.47 -3.39
CA GLU A 102 10.07 -16.86 -3.52
C GLU A 102 9.67 -17.47 -2.15
N PRO A 103 8.80 -18.48 -2.10
CA PRO A 103 8.15 -19.11 -3.25
C PRO A 103 7.14 -18.17 -3.92
N THR A 104 6.97 -18.34 -5.22
CA THR A 104 6.03 -17.56 -6.01
C THR A 104 4.59 -18.03 -5.81
N LEU A 105 3.64 -17.10 -5.81
CA LEU A 105 2.23 -17.40 -5.68
C LEU A 105 1.63 -17.89 -7.00
N GLN A 106 1.85 -17.16 -8.09
CA GLN A 106 1.37 -17.54 -9.41
C GLN A 106 2.55 -18.01 -10.25
N THR A 107 2.67 -19.34 -10.45
CA THR A 107 3.81 -19.98 -11.13
C THR A 107 3.68 -20.01 -12.65
N ALA A 108 2.45 -19.91 -13.15
CA ALA A 108 2.09 -19.74 -14.56
C ALA A 108 0.72 -19.04 -14.61
N PRO A 109 0.28 -18.49 -15.76
CA PRO A 109 -1.01 -17.81 -15.86
C PRO A 109 -2.17 -18.66 -15.32
N GLY A 110 -2.80 -18.17 -14.22
CA GLY A 110 -3.90 -18.86 -13.56
C GLY A 110 -3.51 -20.10 -12.75
N VAL A 111 -2.23 -20.44 -12.63
CA VAL A 111 -1.74 -21.59 -11.83
C VAL A 111 -1.12 -21.07 -10.55
N TYR A 112 -1.74 -21.39 -9.43
CA TYR A 112 -1.38 -20.86 -8.12
C TYR A 112 -0.73 -21.93 -7.23
N ASN A 113 0.16 -21.45 -6.36
CA ASN A 113 0.69 -22.24 -5.25
C ASN A 113 -0.34 -22.28 -4.12
N ASP A 114 -1.04 -23.40 -3.98
CA ASP A 114 -2.10 -23.55 -2.98
C ASP A 114 -1.61 -23.35 -1.55
N THR A 115 -0.35 -23.70 -1.26
CA THR A 115 0.25 -23.50 0.07
C THR A 115 0.32 -22.02 0.43
N LEU A 116 0.69 -21.15 -0.54
CA LEU A 116 0.70 -19.71 -0.32
C LEU A 116 -0.69 -19.09 -0.31
N LEU A 117 -1.64 -19.61 -1.10
CA LEU A 117 -3.04 -19.20 -1.00
C LEU A 117 -3.62 -19.48 0.39
N VAL A 118 -3.35 -20.65 0.95
CA VAL A 118 -3.73 -21.00 2.34
C VAL A 118 -2.95 -20.12 3.35
N GLY A 119 -1.70 -19.77 3.04
CA GLY A 119 -0.92 -18.82 3.83
C GLY A 119 -1.58 -17.44 3.89
N LEU A 120 -2.04 -16.90 2.75
CA LEU A 120 -2.78 -15.64 2.71
C LEU A 120 -4.11 -15.74 3.49
N ASP A 121 -4.86 -16.86 3.33
CA ASP A 121 -6.07 -17.12 4.12
C ASP A 121 -5.79 -17.07 5.61
N ARG A 122 -4.75 -17.80 6.07
CA ARG A 122 -4.35 -17.85 7.49
C ARG A 122 -3.88 -16.48 7.98
N PHE A 123 -3.13 -15.75 7.19
CA PHE A 123 -2.67 -14.42 7.54
C PHE A 123 -3.85 -13.49 7.86
N LEU A 124 -4.89 -13.45 7.01
CA LEU A 124 -6.09 -12.67 7.25
C LEU A 124 -6.86 -13.14 8.52
N VAL A 125 -6.93 -14.45 8.77
CA VAL A 125 -7.51 -14.98 10.01
C VAL A 125 -6.75 -14.48 11.24
N GLU A 126 -5.41 -14.50 11.20
CA GLU A 126 -4.57 -14.01 12.30
C GLU A 126 -4.69 -12.50 12.52
N LEU A 127 -4.85 -11.72 11.45
CA LEU A 127 -5.15 -10.28 11.56
C LEU A 127 -6.51 -10.04 12.21
N GLY A 128 -7.55 -10.74 11.75
CA GLY A 128 -8.91 -10.59 12.29
C GLY A 128 -9.00 -10.91 13.78
N LYS A 129 -8.25 -11.91 14.28
CA LYS A 129 -8.16 -12.23 15.72
C LYS A 129 -7.60 -11.09 16.57
N ARG A 130 -6.83 -10.19 15.95
CA ARG A 130 -6.11 -9.08 16.61
C ARG A 130 -6.69 -7.70 16.32
N ASP A 131 -7.83 -7.62 15.63
CA ASP A 131 -8.40 -6.36 15.13
C ASP A 131 -7.37 -5.55 14.32
N MET A 132 -6.64 -6.26 13.45
CA MET A 132 -5.67 -5.71 12.51
C MET A 132 -6.20 -5.81 11.08
N GLN A 133 -5.70 -4.96 10.19
CA GLN A 133 -6.16 -4.90 8.81
C GLN A 133 -4.99 -4.88 7.83
N ALA A 134 -5.20 -5.46 6.64
CA ALA A 134 -4.22 -5.49 5.56
C ALA A 134 -4.65 -4.61 4.37
N VAL A 135 -3.72 -3.84 3.83
CA VAL A 135 -3.76 -3.32 2.46
C VAL A 135 -3.11 -4.37 1.57
N LEU A 136 -3.86 -4.93 0.63
CA LEU A 136 -3.40 -6.02 -0.23
C LEU A 136 -3.09 -5.50 -1.63
N TYR A 137 -1.80 -5.45 -2.02
CA TYR A 137 -1.44 -5.06 -3.38
C TYR A 137 -1.26 -6.26 -4.31
N LEU A 138 -1.86 -6.14 -5.50
CA LEU A 138 -2.12 -7.25 -6.43
C LEU A 138 -1.05 -7.43 -7.50
N ASN A 139 -0.22 -6.41 -7.73
CA ASN A 139 0.82 -6.41 -8.75
C ASN A 139 1.99 -5.53 -8.31
N ASN A 140 3.00 -5.45 -9.17
CA ASN A 140 4.17 -4.61 -8.98
C ASN A 140 4.64 -4.06 -10.34
N SER A 141 5.11 -2.83 -10.40
CA SER A 141 5.81 -2.39 -11.60
C SER A 141 7.28 -2.82 -11.63
N TRP A 142 7.80 -3.25 -10.47
CA TRP A 142 9.18 -3.71 -10.32
C TRP A 142 9.28 -5.24 -10.38
N GLU A 143 10.47 -5.73 -10.71
CA GLU A 143 10.74 -7.15 -10.99
C GLU A 143 10.83 -8.03 -9.75
N TRP A 144 11.07 -7.45 -8.57
CA TRP A 144 11.37 -8.21 -7.36
C TRP A 144 10.21 -9.13 -6.89
N SER A 145 9.01 -8.92 -7.42
CA SER A 145 7.89 -9.87 -7.28
C SER A 145 7.30 -10.32 -8.62
N GLY A 146 8.06 -10.23 -9.72
CA GLY A 146 7.65 -10.61 -11.06
C GLY A 146 7.00 -9.47 -11.85
N GLY A 147 5.88 -8.95 -11.37
CA GLY A 147 5.24 -7.72 -11.86
C GLY A 147 4.99 -7.64 -13.37
N TYR A 148 5.03 -6.45 -13.93
CA TYR A 148 4.78 -6.21 -15.36
C TYR A 148 5.63 -7.08 -16.28
N GLY A 149 6.90 -7.28 -15.92
CA GLY A 149 7.83 -8.09 -16.70
C GLY A 149 7.38 -9.53 -16.85
N GLN A 150 6.85 -10.12 -15.79
CA GLN A 150 6.39 -11.49 -15.81
C GLN A 150 5.13 -11.68 -16.66
N TYR A 151 4.19 -10.73 -16.59
CA TYR A 151 3.00 -10.76 -17.45
C TYR A 151 3.34 -10.55 -18.92
N LEU A 152 4.32 -9.69 -19.22
CA LEU A 152 4.86 -9.53 -20.57
C LEU A 152 5.52 -10.83 -21.08
N GLU A 153 6.35 -11.47 -20.25
CA GLU A 153 7.01 -12.73 -20.59
C GLU A 153 5.98 -13.82 -20.89
N TRP A 154 4.94 -13.95 -20.08
CA TRP A 154 3.88 -14.94 -20.31
C TRP A 154 3.10 -14.70 -21.61
N ALA A 155 2.82 -13.44 -21.92
CA ALA A 155 2.04 -13.08 -23.10
C ALA A 155 2.85 -13.14 -24.40
N THR A 156 4.13 -12.78 -24.37
CA THR A 156 4.95 -12.57 -25.59
C THR A 156 6.08 -13.57 -25.77
N GLY A 157 6.48 -14.25 -24.69
CA GLY A 157 7.70 -15.06 -24.64
C GLY A 157 8.99 -14.26 -24.53
N GLU A 158 8.94 -12.92 -24.51
CA GLU A 158 10.11 -12.06 -24.28
C GLU A 158 10.48 -12.10 -22.79
N LYS A 159 11.69 -12.60 -22.48
CA LYS A 159 12.15 -12.74 -21.10
C LYS A 159 12.12 -11.40 -20.34
N ALA A 160 11.57 -11.41 -19.12
CA ALA A 160 11.57 -10.26 -18.24
C ALA A 160 13.00 -9.85 -17.86
N LEU A 161 13.31 -8.57 -18.00
CA LEU A 161 14.60 -8.02 -17.61
C LEU A 161 14.66 -7.82 -16.09
N ILE A 162 15.86 -7.96 -15.54
CA ILE A 162 16.19 -7.70 -14.14
C ILE A 162 17.07 -6.44 -14.10
N PRO A 163 16.67 -5.35 -13.43
CA PRO A 163 17.41 -4.09 -13.46
C PRO A 163 18.84 -4.20 -12.93
N LEU A 164 19.08 -5.09 -11.95
CA LEU A 164 20.42 -5.33 -11.39
C LEU A 164 21.37 -6.00 -12.41
N GLU A 165 20.83 -6.67 -13.44
CA GLU A 165 21.61 -7.30 -14.51
C GLU A 165 21.65 -6.44 -15.79
N ALA A 166 20.50 -5.92 -16.20
CA ALA A 166 20.32 -5.21 -17.48
C ALA A 166 20.48 -3.69 -17.36
N GLY A 167 20.39 -3.14 -16.15
CA GLY A 167 20.27 -1.71 -15.87
C GLY A 167 18.81 -1.22 -15.90
N TYR A 168 18.53 -0.15 -15.14
CA TYR A 168 17.18 0.39 -14.98
C TYR A 168 16.57 0.94 -16.29
N TRP A 169 17.38 1.56 -17.16
CA TRP A 169 16.85 2.12 -18.40
C TRP A 169 16.31 1.06 -19.36
N PRO A 170 17.04 -0.01 -19.73
CA PRO A 170 16.47 -1.10 -20.54
C PRO A 170 15.25 -1.77 -19.89
N PHE A 171 15.29 -1.96 -18.57
CA PHE A 171 14.15 -2.48 -17.82
C PHE A 171 12.90 -1.60 -18.00
N MET A 172 12.98 -0.29 -17.74
CA MET A 172 11.85 0.62 -17.89
C MET A 172 11.32 0.65 -19.35
N GLN A 173 12.22 0.56 -20.36
CA GLN A 173 11.81 0.46 -21.76
C GLN A 173 11.05 -0.84 -22.07
N GLN A 174 11.32 -1.92 -21.36
CA GLN A 174 10.53 -3.14 -21.47
C GLN A 174 9.19 -2.99 -20.75
N MET A 175 9.19 -2.50 -19.50
CA MET A 175 7.99 -2.42 -18.65
C MET A 175 6.90 -1.53 -19.24
N ARG A 176 7.26 -0.45 -19.94
CA ARG A 176 6.27 0.42 -20.62
C ARG A 176 5.43 -0.33 -21.66
N LYS A 177 5.92 -1.47 -22.20
CA LYS A 177 5.17 -2.30 -23.17
C LYS A 177 3.92 -2.92 -22.55
N PHE A 178 3.91 -3.15 -21.24
CA PHE A 178 2.75 -3.67 -20.52
C PHE A 178 1.52 -2.76 -20.69
N GLN A 179 1.73 -1.45 -20.77
CA GLN A 179 0.65 -0.46 -20.83
C GLN A 179 -0.16 -0.53 -22.13
N THR A 180 0.41 -1.13 -23.18
CA THR A 180 -0.27 -1.29 -24.47
C THR A 180 -0.43 -2.77 -24.87
N SER A 181 -0.09 -3.72 -23.99
CA SER A 181 -0.22 -5.17 -24.23
C SER A 181 -1.55 -5.68 -23.66
N ALA A 182 -2.57 -5.78 -24.53
CA ALA A 182 -3.87 -6.28 -24.12
C ALA A 182 -3.81 -7.72 -23.55
N GLU A 183 -2.94 -8.58 -24.10
CA GLU A 183 -2.75 -9.95 -23.62
C GLU A 183 -2.16 -10.00 -22.21
N SER A 184 -1.11 -9.20 -21.94
CA SER A 184 -0.51 -9.12 -20.61
C SER A 184 -1.49 -8.59 -19.57
N GLN A 185 -2.28 -7.56 -19.94
CA GLN A 185 -3.31 -6.99 -19.08
C GLN A 185 -4.45 -7.98 -18.80
N GLU A 186 -4.88 -8.77 -19.78
CA GLU A 186 -5.92 -9.78 -19.55
C GLU A 186 -5.45 -10.88 -18.59
N LEU A 187 -4.20 -11.31 -18.67
CA LEU A 187 -3.62 -12.24 -17.70
C LEU A 187 -3.66 -11.66 -16.28
N PHE A 188 -3.33 -10.38 -16.14
CA PHE A 188 -3.44 -9.69 -14.85
C PHE A 188 -4.89 -9.55 -14.37
N TYR A 189 -5.85 -9.21 -15.24
CA TYR A 189 -7.26 -9.13 -14.88
C TYR A 189 -7.79 -10.47 -14.36
N ASN A 190 -7.32 -11.59 -14.91
CA ASN A 190 -7.68 -12.92 -14.44
C ASN A 190 -7.11 -13.20 -13.04
N HIS A 191 -5.88 -12.75 -12.77
CA HIS A 191 -5.29 -12.79 -11.44
C HIS A 191 -6.13 -11.97 -10.43
N VAL A 192 -6.49 -10.73 -10.78
CA VAL A 192 -7.36 -9.87 -9.95
C VAL A 192 -8.67 -10.57 -9.61
N LYS A 193 -9.35 -11.14 -10.61
CA LYS A 193 -10.60 -11.88 -10.42
C LYS A 193 -10.42 -13.07 -9.46
N ALA A 194 -9.33 -13.81 -9.60
CA ALA A 194 -9.04 -14.98 -8.77
C ALA A 194 -8.78 -14.60 -7.31
N ILE A 195 -8.01 -13.54 -7.05
CA ILE A 195 -7.65 -13.14 -5.69
C ILE A 195 -8.77 -12.37 -5.01
N VAL A 196 -9.33 -11.34 -5.65
CA VAL A 196 -10.41 -10.54 -5.04
C VAL A 196 -11.69 -11.36 -4.83
N GLY A 197 -11.99 -12.28 -5.77
CA GLY A 197 -13.13 -13.20 -5.68
C GLY A 197 -12.92 -14.42 -4.78
N ARG A 198 -11.78 -14.50 -4.06
CA ARG A 198 -11.45 -15.68 -3.25
C ARG A 198 -12.38 -15.81 -2.04
N THR A 199 -12.69 -17.05 -1.70
CA THR A 199 -13.26 -17.45 -0.41
C THR A 199 -12.14 -18.02 0.45
N ASN A 200 -11.96 -17.49 1.65
CA ASN A 200 -10.97 -17.96 2.62
C ASN A 200 -11.25 -19.44 2.95
N SER A 201 -10.30 -20.32 2.66
CA SER A 201 -10.47 -21.78 2.80
C SER A 201 -10.56 -22.25 4.26
N ILE A 202 -10.14 -21.40 5.21
CA ILE A 202 -10.15 -21.72 6.64
C ILE A 202 -11.49 -21.31 7.28
N THR A 203 -12.02 -20.12 6.90
CA THR A 203 -13.23 -19.56 7.52
C THR A 203 -14.48 -19.76 6.68
N GLY A 204 -14.35 -20.06 5.39
CA GLY A 204 -15.47 -20.09 4.43
C GLY A 204 -16.03 -18.72 4.09
N LYS A 205 -15.42 -17.62 4.55
CA LYS A 205 -15.84 -16.25 4.29
C LYS A 205 -15.24 -15.76 2.98
N ALA A 206 -16.05 -15.10 2.12
CA ALA A 206 -15.51 -14.42 0.96
C ALA A 206 -14.58 -13.27 1.40
N TYR A 207 -13.50 -13.03 0.66
CA TYR A 207 -12.60 -11.91 0.95
C TYR A 207 -13.34 -10.57 0.92
N ALA A 208 -14.28 -10.40 0.02
CA ALA A 208 -15.14 -9.22 -0.04
C ALA A 208 -15.98 -8.97 1.24
N ASP A 209 -16.10 -9.96 2.13
CA ASP A 209 -16.82 -9.83 3.41
C ASP A 209 -15.89 -9.88 4.62
N ASP A 210 -14.57 -9.87 4.44
CA ASP A 210 -13.61 -10.00 5.54
C ASP A 210 -13.07 -8.62 6.00
N PRO A 211 -13.50 -8.09 7.16
CA PRO A 211 -13.04 -6.79 7.65
C PRO A 211 -11.56 -6.74 8.03
N ALA A 212 -10.84 -7.87 8.00
CA ALA A 212 -9.38 -7.89 8.12
C ALA A 212 -8.68 -7.32 6.87
N ILE A 213 -9.39 -7.16 5.76
CA ILE A 213 -8.91 -6.41 4.60
C ILE A 213 -9.30 -4.93 4.79
N PHE A 214 -8.32 -4.03 4.70
CA PHE A 214 -8.53 -2.58 4.70
C PHE A 214 -8.85 -2.09 3.30
N ALA A 215 -8.01 -2.45 2.35
CA ALA A 215 -8.11 -2.01 0.98
C ALA A 215 -7.47 -3.00 0.01
N TRP A 216 -7.95 -2.99 -1.22
CA TRP A 216 -7.25 -3.49 -2.37
C TRP A 216 -6.37 -2.41 -2.97
N GLN A 217 -5.24 -2.82 -3.51
CA GLN A 217 -4.33 -1.95 -4.22
C GLN A 217 -4.02 -2.52 -5.59
N ILE A 218 -4.14 -1.70 -6.65
CA ILE A 218 -3.92 -2.17 -8.04
C ILE A 218 -2.51 -2.75 -8.18
N GLY A 219 -1.52 -2.08 -7.58
CA GLY A 219 -0.16 -2.59 -7.58
C GLY A 219 0.75 -1.85 -6.62
N ASN A 220 1.98 -2.36 -6.48
CA ASN A 220 3.07 -1.64 -5.87
C ASN A 220 3.69 -0.70 -6.91
N GLU A 221 3.67 0.60 -6.62
CA GLU A 221 4.32 1.64 -7.42
C GLU A 221 3.99 1.58 -8.93
N PRO A 222 2.71 1.48 -9.33
CA PRO A 222 2.39 1.42 -10.74
C PRO A 222 2.85 2.69 -11.45
N ARG A 223 3.66 2.49 -12.52
CA ARG A 223 4.22 3.55 -13.38
C ARG A 223 3.98 3.25 -14.85
N CYS A 224 3.83 4.27 -15.67
CA CYS A 224 3.73 4.09 -17.12
C CYS A 224 5.10 4.03 -17.81
N PHE A 225 6.17 4.53 -17.18
CA PHE A 225 7.53 4.59 -17.70
C PHE A 225 7.62 5.30 -19.07
N SER A 226 6.76 6.28 -19.33
CA SER A 226 6.69 6.94 -20.62
C SER A 226 5.99 8.29 -20.55
N ASP A 227 6.44 9.20 -21.41
CA ASP A 227 5.77 10.47 -21.75
C ASP A 227 4.89 10.39 -23.02
N ASP A 228 4.92 9.23 -23.70
CA ASP A 228 4.09 8.97 -24.89
C ASP A 228 2.60 8.92 -24.49
N PRO A 229 1.75 9.79 -25.10
CA PRO A 229 0.33 9.83 -24.79
C PRO A 229 -0.40 8.49 -24.94
N ALA A 230 -0.04 7.68 -25.94
CA ALA A 230 -0.69 6.40 -26.16
C ALA A 230 -0.36 5.40 -25.04
N VAL A 231 0.87 5.41 -24.52
CA VAL A 231 1.29 4.59 -23.38
C VAL A 231 0.59 5.07 -22.10
N ARG A 232 0.50 6.37 -21.88
CA ARG A 232 -0.22 6.96 -20.74
C ARG A 232 -1.72 6.66 -20.77
N ASP A 233 -2.35 6.72 -21.93
CA ASP A 233 -3.76 6.37 -22.08
C ASP A 233 -3.98 4.86 -21.86
N GLY A 234 -3.07 4.00 -22.33
CA GLY A 234 -3.07 2.57 -22.03
C GLY A 234 -2.93 2.29 -20.54
N PHE A 235 -2.03 2.98 -19.84
CA PHE A 235 -1.85 2.88 -18.39
C PHE A 235 -3.12 3.25 -17.62
N ILE A 236 -3.75 4.38 -17.95
CA ILE A 236 -5.00 4.79 -17.32
C ILE A 236 -6.13 3.83 -17.65
N GLY A 237 -6.19 3.34 -18.90
CA GLY A 237 -7.17 2.35 -19.34
C GLY A 237 -7.05 1.04 -18.55
N TRP A 238 -5.83 0.52 -18.36
CA TRP A 238 -5.55 -0.64 -17.54
C TRP A 238 -5.98 -0.46 -16.10
N MET A 239 -5.59 0.66 -15.46
CA MET A 239 -6.00 0.95 -14.09
C MET A 239 -7.52 1.08 -13.94
N THR A 240 -8.18 1.76 -14.89
CA THR A 240 -9.63 1.93 -14.89
C THR A 240 -10.34 0.58 -15.00
N GLN A 241 -9.88 -0.29 -15.87
CA GLN A 241 -10.44 -1.63 -16.03
C GLN A 241 -10.21 -2.48 -14.77
N THR A 242 -9.03 -2.39 -14.16
CA THR A 242 -8.70 -3.09 -12.91
C THR A 242 -9.62 -2.62 -11.77
N ALA A 243 -9.77 -1.31 -11.60
CA ALA A 243 -10.64 -0.73 -10.58
C ALA A 243 -12.10 -1.19 -10.77
N ARG A 244 -12.59 -1.21 -12.01
CA ARG A 244 -13.91 -1.71 -12.34
C ARG A 244 -14.10 -3.18 -11.93
N ILE A 245 -13.14 -4.05 -12.28
CA ILE A 245 -13.19 -5.48 -11.94
C ILE A 245 -13.22 -5.66 -10.41
N ILE A 246 -12.36 -4.95 -9.67
CA ILE A 246 -12.33 -5.03 -8.20
C ILE A 246 -13.68 -4.61 -7.63
N LYS A 247 -14.22 -3.45 -8.03
CA LYS A 247 -15.48 -2.93 -7.49
C LYS A 247 -16.73 -3.69 -7.94
N GLU A 248 -16.67 -4.44 -9.04
CA GLU A 248 -17.74 -5.38 -9.43
C GLU A 248 -17.79 -6.60 -8.49
N ILE A 249 -16.63 -7.07 -8.00
CA ILE A 249 -16.52 -8.22 -7.10
C ILE A 249 -16.70 -7.77 -5.64
N ASP A 250 -16.06 -6.69 -5.26
CA ASP A 250 -15.97 -6.19 -3.89
C ASP A 250 -16.32 -4.71 -3.80
N ARG A 251 -17.46 -4.42 -3.18
CA ARG A 251 -17.94 -3.05 -2.93
C ARG A 251 -17.73 -2.58 -1.50
N ASN A 252 -17.22 -3.45 -0.64
CA ASN A 252 -17.08 -3.17 0.78
C ASN A 252 -15.72 -2.53 1.12
N HIS A 253 -14.66 -2.99 0.45
CA HIS A 253 -13.32 -2.52 0.75
C HIS A 253 -12.92 -1.31 -0.08
N LEU A 254 -12.03 -0.51 0.49
CA LEU A 254 -11.42 0.61 -0.18
C LEU A 254 -10.51 0.12 -1.33
N LEU A 255 -10.26 1.01 -2.28
CA LEU A 255 -9.34 0.79 -3.39
C LEU A 255 -8.41 1.99 -3.53
N SER A 256 -7.13 1.73 -3.73
CA SER A 256 -6.15 2.72 -4.16
C SER A 256 -5.33 2.22 -5.34
N THR A 257 -4.64 3.14 -5.99
CA THR A 257 -3.75 2.78 -7.11
C THR A 257 -2.45 2.13 -6.62
N GLY A 258 -1.95 2.53 -5.44
CA GLY A 258 -0.62 2.18 -4.92
C GLY A 258 0.52 2.95 -5.57
N ASN A 259 0.20 4.08 -6.23
CA ASN A 259 1.18 4.93 -6.91
C ASN A 259 1.97 5.78 -5.89
N GLU A 260 3.24 6.06 -6.20
CA GLU A 260 4.16 6.82 -5.36
C GLU A 260 3.82 8.32 -5.25
N GLY A 261 2.83 8.79 -6.00
CA GLY A 261 2.56 10.21 -6.17
C GLY A 261 3.22 10.78 -7.42
N LEU A 262 3.70 12.02 -7.34
CA LEU A 262 4.26 12.75 -8.49
C LEU A 262 5.46 12.03 -9.11
N MET A 263 6.35 11.48 -8.28
CA MET A 263 7.51 10.70 -8.75
C MET A 263 7.09 9.45 -9.55
N GLY A 264 6.04 8.76 -9.10
CA GLY A 264 5.46 7.60 -9.80
C GLY A 264 4.57 7.95 -10.99
N SER A 265 4.35 9.24 -11.23
CA SER A 265 3.53 9.76 -12.34
C SER A 265 4.37 10.59 -13.32
N GLU A 266 5.63 10.22 -13.53
CA GLU A 266 6.58 10.87 -14.45
C GLU A 266 6.74 12.38 -14.20
N ASN A 267 6.57 12.83 -12.95
CA ASN A 267 6.51 14.23 -12.53
C ASN A 267 5.40 15.04 -13.22
N ASP A 268 4.34 14.39 -13.67
CA ASP A 268 3.19 15.00 -14.33
C ASP A 268 1.99 15.06 -13.37
N PRO A 269 1.60 16.26 -12.88
CA PRO A 269 0.46 16.40 -11.96
C PRO A 269 -0.89 16.08 -12.63
N ASP A 270 -1.00 16.23 -13.95
CA ASP A 270 -2.24 15.86 -14.65
C ASP A 270 -2.41 14.35 -14.75
N LEU A 271 -1.32 13.61 -15.01
CA LEU A 271 -1.33 12.16 -14.95
C LEU A 271 -1.68 11.67 -13.53
N LEU A 272 -1.04 12.23 -12.50
CA LEU A 272 -1.33 11.92 -11.11
C LEU A 272 -2.80 12.15 -10.76
N ARG A 273 -3.36 13.29 -11.19
CA ARG A 273 -4.79 13.62 -10.99
C ARG A 273 -5.69 12.62 -11.71
N ARG A 274 -5.39 12.29 -12.97
CA ARG A 274 -6.18 11.34 -13.77
C ARG A 274 -6.27 9.97 -13.13
N ILE A 275 -5.16 9.40 -12.66
CA ILE A 275 -5.18 8.06 -12.04
C ILE A 275 -5.91 8.03 -10.69
N ASN A 276 -5.84 9.12 -9.92
CA ASN A 276 -6.56 9.22 -8.64
C ASN A 276 -8.03 9.67 -8.81
N SER A 277 -8.45 10.06 -10.01
CA SER A 277 -9.85 10.36 -10.35
C SER A 277 -10.57 9.16 -11.00
N ILE A 278 -9.94 8.00 -11.11
CA ILE A 278 -10.55 6.79 -11.65
C ILE A 278 -11.74 6.39 -10.77
N PRO A 279 -12.92 6.12 -11.36
CA PRO A 279 -14.10 5.70 -10.60
C PRO A 279 -13.81 4.43 -9.78
N GLY A 280 -14.07 4.50 -8.47
CA GLY A 280 -13.81 3.41 -7.53
C GLY A 280 -12.48 3.52 -6.79
N VAL A 281 -11.58 4.42 -7.15
CA VAL A 281 -10.42 4.79 -6.32
C VAL A 281 -10.93 5.65 -5.17
N ASP A 282 -10.65 5.24 -3.94
CA ASP A 282 -11.21 5.84 -2.72
C ASP A 282 -10.23 6.72 -1.97
N TYR A 283 -8.91 6.50 -2.12
CA TYR A 283 -7.88 7.29 -1.46
C TYR A 283 -6.60 7.38 -2.30
N MET A 284 -5.83 8.42 -2.05
CA MET A 284 -4.57 8.73 -2.73
C MET A 284 -3.38 8.26 -1.90
N THR A 285 -2.34 7.78 -2.58
CA THR A 285 -1.13 7.26 -1.96
C THR A 285 0.11 8.04 -2.39
N ILE A 286 1.12 8.07 -1.53
CA ILE A 286 2.47 8.51 -1.84
C ILE A 286 3.49 7.57 -1.22
N HIS A 287 4.64 7.41 -1.88
CA HIS A 287 5.84 6.80 -1.33
C HIS A 287 6.95 7.84 -1.31
N ILE A 288 7.86 7.75 -0.35
CA ILE A 288 8.93 8.74 -0.20
C ILE A 288 10.25 8.04 0.12
N TRP A 289 11.18 8.08 -0.83
CA TRP A 289 12.47 7.44 -0.76
C TRP A 289 13.61 8.46 -0.91
N PRO A 290 14.00 9.18 0.17
CA PRO A 290 14.92 10.32 0.07
C PRO A 290 16.28 9.99 -0.55
N TYR A 291 16.90 8.86 -0.20
CA TYR A 291 18.19 8.53 -0.77
C TYR A 291 18.11 8.07 -2.22
N ASN A 292 17.04 7.33 -2.62
CA ASN A 292 16.81 6.94 -4.01
C ASN A 292 16.57 8.16 -4.91
N TRP A 293 15.92 9.18 -4.36
CA TRP A 293 15.60 10.43 -5.08
C TRP A 293 16.69 11.50 -4.92
N THR A 294 17.85 11.17 -4.37
CA THR A 294 18.96 12.09 -4.14
C THR A 294 18.62 13.28 -3.23
N TRP A 295 17.64 13.12 -2.35
CA TRP A 295 17.29 14.09 -1.31
C TRP A 295 18.14 13.91 -0.06
N ALA A 296 18.72 12.73 0.14
CA ALA A 296 19.70 12.42 1.15
C ALA A 296 20.95 11.84 0.48
N ASP A 297 22.13 12.19 1.01
CA ASP A 297 23.40 11.63 0.57
C ASP A 297 23.72 10.35 1.36
N PRO A 298 23.80 9.17 0.72
CA PRO A 298 24.21 7.94 1.40
C PRO A 298 25.56 8.04 2.14
N ALA A 299 26.47 8.91 1.66
CA ALA A 299 27.76 9.14 2.31
C ALA A 299 27.66 10.04 3.55
N ASP A 300 26.60 10.83 3.68
CA ASP A 300 26.38 11.75 4.82
C ASP A 300 24.88 11.85 5.15
N LEU A 301 24.31 10.75 5.63
CA LEU A 301 22.89 10.70 6.00
C LEU A 301 22.54 11.69 7.12
N GLU A 302 23.44 11.85 8.11
CA GLU A 302 23.19 12.71 9.27
C GLU A 302 23.26 14.20 8.90
N GLY A 303 24.17 14.59 8.00
CA GLY A 303 24.29 15.96 7.50
C GLY A 303 23.16 16.36 6.57
N THR A 304 22.59 15.42 5.80
CA THR A 304 21.59 15.69 4.76
C THR A 304 20.16 15.36 5.15
N VAL A 305 19.90 14.79 6.34
CA VAL A 305 18.55 14.41 6.77
C VAL A 305 17.58 15.60 6.86
N ASN A 306 18.06 16.80 7.20
CA ASN A 306 17.19 17.98 7.26
C ASN A 306 16.74 18.40 5.86
N ASP A 307 17.62 18.39 4.86
CA ASP A 307 17.26 18.67 3.47
C ASP A 307 16.24 17.64 2.94
N ALA A 308 16.42 16.38 3.34
CA ALA A 308 15.45 15.31 3.04
C ALA A 308 14.09 15.59 3.69
N ILE A 309 14.04 16.07 4.93
CA ILE A 309 12.81 16.45 5.64
C ILE A 309 12.12 17.62 4.93
N ASP A 310 12.85 18.68 4.57
CA ASP A 310 12.27 19.86 3.90
C ASP A 310 11.63 19.47 2.56
N ARG A 311 12.29 18.64 1.75
CA ARG A 311 11.73 18.13 0.49
C ARG A 311 10.54 17.20 0.70
N THR A 312 10.58 16.39 1.75
CA THR A 312 9.44 15.53 2.15
C THR A 312 8.24 16.37 2.56
N GLU A 313 8.45 17.48 3.27
CA GLU A 313 7.39 18.42 3.63
C GLU A 313 6.70 19.01 2.39
N GLU A 314 7.48 19.52 1.45
CA GLU A 314 6.96 20.06 0.19
C GLU A 314 6.15 19.00 -0.58
N TYR A 315 6.67 17.76 -0.64
CA TYR A 315 6.02 16.64 -1.31
C TYR A 315 4.68 16.29 -0.66
N ILE A 316 4.64 16.12 0.67
CA ILE A 316 3.43 15.81 1.42
C ILE A 316 2.39 16.95 1.25
N ILE A 317 2.78 18.21 1.41
CA ILE A 317 1.87 19.37 1.31
C ILE A 317 1.25 19.47 -0.09
N GLY A 318 2.06 19.29 -1.14
CA GLY A 318 1.59 19.32 -2.52
C GLY A 318 0.54 18.24 -2.81
N HIS A 319 0.81 17.00 -2.35
CA HIS A 319 -0.11 15.88 -2.54
C HIS A 319 -1.36 15.98 -1.66
N ALA A 320 -1.23 16.47 -0.42
CA ALA A 320 -2.37 16.70 0.46
C ALA A 320 -3.33 17.76 -0.11
N LYS A 321 -2.80 18.78 -0.82
CA LYS A 321 -3.63 19.75 -1.54
C LYS A 321 -4.45 19.04 -2.63
N MET A 322 -3.81 18.24 -3.48
CA MET A 322 -4.48 17.50 -4.56
C MET A 322 -5.51 16.51 -3.99
N ALA A 323 -5.15 15.77 -2.95
CA ALA A 323 -6.05 14.81 -2.30
C ALA A 323 -7.33 15.50 -1.78
N ARG A 324 -7.19 16.65 -1.12
CA ARG A 324 -8.34 17.47 -0.68
C ARG A 324 -9.22 17.94 -1.84
N GLU A 325 -8.62 18.36 -2.96
CA GLU A 325 -9.35 18.77 -4.16
C GLU A 325 -10.15 17.60 -4.77
N LEU A 326 -9.63 16.37 -4.66
CA LEU A 326 -10.30 15.14 -5.12
C LEU A 326 -11.29 14.58 -4.09
N GLY A 327 -11.30 15.09 -2.85
CA GLY A 327 -12.11 14.54 -1.76
C GLY A 327 -11.59 13.21 -1.21
N HIS A 328 -10.30 12.93 -1.38
CA HIS A 328 -9.64 11.70 -0.96
C HIS A 328 -8.81 11.87 0.32
N PRO A 329 -8.76 10.86 1.20
CA PRO A 329 -7.69 10.72 2.16
C PRO A 329 -6.33 10.60 1.45
N LEU A 330 -5.24 11.09 2.08
CA LEU A 330 -3.88 10.86 1.63
C LEU A 330 -3.14 9.93 2.60
N VAL A 331 -2.48 8.91 2.07
CA VAL A 331 -1.65 7.98 2.84
C VAL A 331 -0.22 7.97 2.32
N CYS A 332 0.77 8.08 3.21
CA CYS A 332 2.16 7.77 2.91
C CYS A 332 2.38 6.27 3.16
N GLU A 333 2.27 5.45 2.11
CA GLU A 333 2.26 3.99 2.24
C GLU A 333 3.64 3.35 2.28
N GLU A 334 4.63 4.08 1.77
CA GLU A 334 6.03 3.73 1.93
C GLU A 334 6.85 4.96 2.23
N PHE A 335 7.70 4.85 3.19
CA PHE A 335 8.82 5.73 3.40
C PHE A 335 9.89 4.96 4.17
N GLY A 336 11.12 5.24 3.86
CA GLY A 336 12.25 4.59 4.50
C GLY A 336 13.42 5.56 4.63
N PHE A 337 14.32 5.23 5.55
CA PHE A 337 15.58 5.91 5.69
C PHE A 337 16.62 4.90 6.16
N PRO A 338 17.83 4.84 5.54
CA PRO A 338 18.84 3.87 5.89
C PRO A 338 19.37 4.06 7.31
N ARG A 339 20.01 3.02 7.85
CA ARG A 339 20.82 3.14 9.08
C ARG A 339 22.00 4.08 8.85
N ASP A 340 22.49 4.69 9.93
CA ASP A 340 23.61 5.60 9.90
C ASP A 340 24.84 4.94 9.22
N GLY A 341 25.55 5.74 8.41
CA GLY A 341 26.66 5.26 7.60
C GLY A 341 26.26 4.37 6.41
N PHE A 342 24.99 4.39 6.01
CA PHE A 342 24.43 3.52 4.94
C PHE A 342 24.78 2.04 5.16
N SER A 343 24.72 1.61 6.41
CA SER A 343 25.15 0.28 6.84
C SER A 343 23.95 -0.66 7.06
N PRO A 344 23.94 -1.86 6.46
CA PRO A 344 22.92 -2.87 6.75
C PRO A 344 23.12 -3.57 8.10
N GLN A 345 24.25 -3.32 8.76
CA GLN A 345 24.58 -3.98 10.02
C GLN A 345 23.65 -3.52 11.15
N ARG A 346 23.01 -4.46 11.84
CA ARG A 346 22.06 -4.20 12.94
C ARG A 346 22.68 -3.45 14.13
N THR A 347 24.00 -3.43 14.23
CA THR A 347 24.75 -2.65 15.24
C THR A 347 24.92 -1.18 14.88
N ALA A 348 24.68 -0.80 13.62
CA ALA A 348 24.67 0.60 13.21
C ALA A 348 23.48 1.33 13.84
N THR A 349 23.69 2.58 14.24
CA THR A 349 22.66 3.43 14.83
C THR A 349 21.64 3.89 13.80
N THR A 350 20.53 4.48 14.27
CA THR A 350 19.41 4.93 13.42
C THR A 350 19.07 6.41 13.66
N ARG A 351 20.05 7.23 14.07
CA ARG A 351 19.80 8.63 14.47
C ARG A 351 19.19 9.49 13.37
N ALA A 352 19.74 9.39 12.15
CA ALA A 352 19.20 10.11 11.00
C ALA A 352 17.80 9.59 10.64
N ARG A 353 17.61 8.25 10.62
CA ARG A 353 16.29 7.61 10.43
C ARG A 353 15.29 8.09 11.47
N ASP A 354 15.64 8.09 12.74
CA ASP A 354 14.74 8.45 13.84
C ASP A 354 14.26 9.90 13.71
N ARG A 355 15.15 10.83 13.28
CA ARG A 355 14.78 12.22 12.99
C ARG A 355 13.79 12.31 11.80
N TYR A 356 14.06 11.57 10.73
CA TYR A 356 13.22 11.53 9.54
C TYR A 356 11.86 10.94 9.84
N TYR A 357 11.79 9.78 10.50
CA TYR A 357 10.54 9.11 10.89
C TYR A 357 9.69 9.97 11.83
N LYS A 358 10.31 10.65 12.78
CA LYS A 358 9.62 11.59 13.66
C LYS A 358 8.89 12.68 12.87
N TYR A 359 9.52 13.20 11.82
CA TYR A 359 8.85 14.18 10.95
C TYR A 359 7.66 13.57 10.21
N VAL A 360 7.83 12.45 9.51
CA VAL A 360 6.74 11.83 8.74
C VAL A 360 5.56 11.50 9.64
N PHE A 361 5.79 10.90 10.81
CA PHE A 361 4.69 10.58 11.74
C PHE A 361 4.01 11.82 12.32
N SER A 362 4.69 12.96 12.43
CA SER A 362 4.06 14.21 12.85
C SER A 362 3.03 14.72 11.84
N GLN A 363 3.04 14.23 10.62
CA GLN A 363 2.08 14.59 9.57
C GLN A 363 0.78 13.77 9.63
N VAL A 364 0.76 12.65 10.38
CA VAL A 364 -0.45 11.83 10.56
C VAL A 364 -1.47 12.59 11.40
N GLY A 365 -2.68 12.72 10.89
CA GLY A 365 -3.75 13.56 11.46
C GLY A 365 -3.65 15.06 11.08
N VAL A 366 -2.61 15.47 10.35
CA VAL A 366 -2.45 16.85 9.83
C VAL A 366 -2.64 16.89 8.33
N ASN A 367 -1.73 16.28 7.59
CA ASN A 367 -1.75 16.18 6.12
C ASN A 367 -1.97 14.75 5.64
N LEU A 368 -1.67 13.75 6.46
CA LEU A 368 -1.80 12.32 6.15
C LEU A 368 -2.90 11.69 7.02
N GLN A 369 -3.70 10.79 6.43
CA GLN A 369 -4.64 9.97 7.17
C GLN A 369 -4.04 8.63 7.62
N GLY A 370 -2.90 8.25 7.04
CA GLY A 370 -2.14 7.07 7.41
C GLY A 370 -0.68 7.16 6.98
N ALA A 371 0.18 6.41 7.66
CA ALA A 371 1.58 6.27 7.29
C ALA A 371 2.07 4.84 7.58
N ASN A 372 2.62 4.14 6.55
CA ASN A 372 3.23 2.82 6.69
C ASN A 372 4.73 2.94 6.40
N PHE A 373 5.56 2.71 7.39
CA PHE A 373 7.00 2.69 7.16
C PHE A 373 7.46 1.42 6.42
N TRP A 374 8.53 1.54 5.69
CA TRP A 374 9.24 0.42 5.07
C TRP A 374 10.44 0.03 5.91
N GLY A 375 10.55 -1.22 6.35
CA GLY A 375 9.60 -2.31 6.35
C GLY A 375 9.76 -3.05 7.65
N TRP A 376 8.80 -3.88 8.03
CA TRP A 376 8.86 -4.61 9.28
C TRP A 376 9.86 -5.77 9.22
N SER A 377 10.94 -5.68 9.98
CA SER A 377 11.90 -6.77 10.17
C SER A 377 11.65 -7.53 11.48
N GLY A 378 11.11 -6.84 12.49
CA GLY A 378 10.67 -7.45 13.75
C GLY A 378 11.73 -8.30 14.43
N PHE A 379 11.43 -9.60 14.57
CA PHE A 379 12.32 -10.60 15.16
C PHE A 379 13.20 -11.33 14.13
N ALA A 380 13.20 -10.93 12.86
CA ALA A 380 14.00 -11.55 11.82
C ALA A 380 15.49 -11.55 12.17
N GLN A 381 16.18 -12.58 11.71
CA GLN A 381 17.63 -12.69 11.77
C GLN A 381 18.14 -13.06 10.38
N PRO A 382 18.39 -12.07 9.50
CA PRO A 382 18.98 -12.33 8.20
C PRO A 382 20.27 -13.10 8.32
N LEU A 383 20.48 -14.11 7.47
CA LEU A 383 21.69 -14.93 7.48
C LEU A 383 22.78 -14.30 6.60
N HIS A 384 22.37 -13.60 5.54
CA HIS A 384 23.26 -12.96 4.59
C HIS A 384 22.85 -11.49 4.38
N GLU A 385 23.77 -10.64 4.00
CA GLU A 385 23.51 -9.25 3.63
C GLU A 385 22.68 -9.19 2.33
N GLN A 386 23.06 -9.99 1.34
CA GLN A 386 22.24 -10.23 0.16
C GLN A 386 21.39 -11.48 0.39
N TRP A 387 20.08 -11.35 0.38
CA TRP A 387 19.16 -12.46 0.60
C TRP A 387 19.44 -13.62 -0.36
N GLN A 388 19.43 -14.83 0.17
CA GLN A 388 19.61 -16.08 -0.59
C GLN A 388 18.41 -16.99 -0.39
N SER A 389 18.17 -17.87 -1.38
CA SER A 389 17.07 -18.84 -1.33
C SER A 389 17.13 -19.68 -0.03
N GLY A 390 16.08 -19.61 0.75
CA GLY A 390 15.98 -20.27 2.05
C GLY A 390 16.31 -19.40 3.26
N ASP A 391 16.81 -18.18 3.06
CA ASP A 391 16.98 -17.22 4.16
C ASP A 391 15.62 -16.78 4.70
N PRO A 392 15.50 -16.49 6.01
CA PRO A 392 14.31 -15.89 6.56
C PRO A 392 14.10 -14.49 5.98
N TYR A 393 12.86 -14.17 5.61
CA TYR A 393 12.52 -12.82 5.17
C TYR A 393 12.55 -11.81 6.31
N ALA A 394 12.98 -10.58 5.97
CA ALA A 394 12.95 -9.38 6.79
C ALA A 394 12.20 -8.26 6.05
N GLY A 395 12.27 -7.03 6.54
CA GLY A 395 11.60 -5.89 5.91
C GLY A 395 12.16 -5.52 4.54
N ASP A 396 13.47 -5.71 4.35
CA ASP A 396 14.13 -5.45 3.07
C ASP A 396 13.91 -6.64 2.13
N PRO A 397 13.39 -6.44 0.90
CA PRO A 397 13.18 -7.52 -0.05
C PRO A 397 14.50 -8.01 -0.67
N ALA A 398 14.43 -9.08 -1.47
CA ALA A 398 15.61 -9.81 -1.92
C ALA A 398 16.63 -8.99 -2.74
N GLN A 399 16.21 -7.91 -3.39
CA GLN A 399 17.10 -7.02 -4.16
C GLN A 399 17.82 -5.99 -3.29
N GLU A 400 17.45 -5.83 -2.01
CA GLU A 400 18.03 -4.87 -1.08
C GLU A 400 18.97 -5.53 -0.07
N ALA A 401 19.92 -4.75 0.44
CA ALA A 401 20.78 -5.22 1.54
C ALA A 401 19.97 -5.41 2.81
N GLN A 402 19.99 -6.62 3.34
CA GLN A 402 19.15 -7.04 4.47
C GLN A 402 19.56 -6.32 5.76
N GLY A 403 18.66 -5.50 6.30
CA GLY A 403 18.87 -4.68 7.49
C GLY A 403 19.08 -3.19 7.20
N LEU A 404 19.18 -2.79 5.91
CA LEU A 404 19.45 -1.39 5.55
C LEU A 404 18.29 -0.47 5.95
N ASN A 405 17.07 -0.78 5.53
CA ASN A 405 15.86 0.00 5.79
C ASN A 405 14.96 -0.63 6.85
N GLY A 406 15.00 -1.95 7.00
CA GLY A 406 14.11 -2.69 7.86
C GLY A 406 14.21 -2.29 9.34
N VAL A 407 13.04 -2.23 10.02
CA VAL A 407 12.90 -1.89 11.44
C VAL A 407 12.79 -3.16 12.27
N TYR A 408 13.71 -3.34 13.21
CA TYR A 408 13.76 -4.48 14.14
C TYR A 408 13.21 -4.08 15.52
N VAL A 409 12.76 -5.07 16.28
CA VAL A 409 12.27 -4.85 17.67
C VAL A 409 13.35 -4.27 18.60
N THR A 410 14.61 -4.31 18.20
CA THR A 410 15.75 -3.79 18.96
C THR A 410 16.16 -2.37 18.57
N ASP A 411 15.52 -1.79 17.56
CA ASP A 411 15.86 -0.45 17.06
C ASP A 411 15.21 0.65 17.90
N THR A 412 15.92 1.74 18.15
CA THR A 412 15.38 2.95 18.80
C THR A 412 14.22 3.57 18.00
N THR A 413 14.22 3.35 16.69
CA THR A 413 13.11 3.73 15.80
C THR A 413 11.77 3.19 16.27
N LEU A 414 11.74 1.98 16.85
CA LEU A 414 10.49 1.36 17.32
C LEU A 414 9.89 2.10 18.53
N ASP A 415 10.74 2.54 19.49
CA ASP A 415 10.26 3.34 20.62
C ASP A 415 9.64 4.65 20.13
N LEU A 416 10.23 5.26 19.10
CA LEU A 416 9.69 6.46 18.47
C LEU A 416 8.34 6.21 17.81
N ILE A 417 8.19 5.09 17.10
CA ILE A 417 6.91 4.68 16.47
C ILE A 417 5.82 4.53 17.53
N VAL A 418 6.09 3.77 18.60
CA VAL A 418 5.14 3.55 19.70
C VAL A 418 4.73 4.88 20.35
N ASN A 419 5.69 5.78 20.57
CA ASN A 419 5.39 7.11 21.11
C ASN A 419 4.53 7.94 20.14
N ALA A 420 4.75 7.88 18.84
CA ALA A 420 3.94 8.57 17.84
C ALA A 420 2.49 8.06 17.83
N ILE A 421 2.29 6.74 17.92
CA ILE A 421 0.96 6.12 18.00
C ILE A 421 0.21 6.58 19.27
N ASN A 422 0.87 6.53 20.42
CA ASN A 422 0.26 6.96 21.68
C ASN A 422 -0.16 8.45 21.66
N ASN A 423 0.62 9.29 20.99
CA ASN A 423 0.29 10.70 20.83
C ASN A 423 -0.88 10.92 19.86
N SER A 424 -0.98 10.14 18.76
CA SER A 424 -2.08 10.25 17.81
C SER A 424 -3.43 9.85 18.42
N HIS A 425 -3.46 8.91 19.36
CA HIS A 425 -4.68 8.52 20.09
C HIS A 425 -5.21 9.62 21.01
N ASN A 426 -4.34 10.51 21.50
CA ASN A 426 -4.76 11.65 22.34
C ASN A 426 -5.48 12.76 21.54
N TYR A 427 -5.37 12.80 20.23
CA TYR A 427 -6.09 13.74 19.35
C TYR A 427 -7.46 13.20 18.89
N ASN A 428 -7.73 11.90 19.05
CA ASN A 428 -8.96 11.24 18.62
C ASN A 428 -9.97 11.03 19.79
N ASN A 429 -9.65 11.43 21.01
CA ASN A 429 -10.51 11.45 22.19
C ASN A 429 -10.96 12.88 22.53
#